data_3a6e6feb44d7904c49f0b1221e7e753d
#
_entry.id   3a6e6feb44d7904c49f0b1221e7e753d
#
_cell.length_a   1.000
_cell.length_b   1.000
_cell.length_c   1.000
_cell.angle_alpha   90.00
_cell.angle_beta   90.00
_cell.angle_gamma   90.00
#
_symmetry.space_group_name_H-M   'P 1'
#
loop_
_entity.id
_entity.type
_entity.pdbx_description
1 polymer ?
#
loop_
_entity_poly.entity_id
_entity_poly.type
_entity_poly.pdbx_seq_one_letter_code
_entity_poly.pdbx_strand_id
1 'polypeptide(L)'
;MVRKCSPPGRPKANAPPRGADAAGVLGVRFARFVHDGRMKLHHIPGRTKKLPPLRVGVGGPVGSGKTTLVEMLCKTMRERWDLVVVTNDIYTKEDQRLLTVAGALAPERIVGVETGGCPHTAIREDASINLEAVDRLLEQFPDADIVFIESGGDNLAATFSPELSDLTIYVIDVAAGEKIPRKGGPGITKSDLFVINKVDLAPYVGASLEVMEADTKRMRPDAAKRPFVMTNLRTQQGLAEVVRFIEQRGLLTA
;
A
#
# COMPACT_ATOMS: atom_id res chain seq x y z
N MET A 1 41.27 28.20 30.99
CA MET A 1 41.00 29.01 29.73
C MET A 1 40.36 28.10 28.72
N VAL A 2 39.05 28.14 28.57
CA VAL A 2 38.28 27.32 27.62
C VAL A 2 37.75 28.30 26.56
N ARG A 3 38.19 28.11 25.32
CA ARG A 3 37.72 28.90 24.19
C ARG A 3 36.34 28.36 23.69
N LYS A 4 35.34 29.22 23.74
CA LYS A 4 34.01 28.96 23.10
C LYS A 4 34.14 29.09 21.59
N CYS A 5 33.77 28.03 20.84
CA CYS A 5 33.51 28.10 19.39
C CYS A 5 32.05 28.48 19.16
N SER A 6 31.84 29.52 18.38
CA SER A 6 30.53 29.94 17.88
C SER A 6 30.20 29.19 16.57
N PRO A 7 28.93 28.80 16.32
CA PRO A 7 28.54 28.13 15.08
C PRO A 7 28.36 29.12 13.91
N PRO A 8 28.60 28.68 12.65
CA PRO A 8 28.42 29.52 11.47
C PRO A 8 26.95 29.75 11.13
N GLY A 9 26.67 30.94 10.60
CA GLY A 9 25.32 31.42 10.28
C GLY A 9 24.66 30.68 9.13
N ARG A 10 23.33 30.52 9.24
CA ARG A 10 22.46 29.94 8.21
C ARG A 10 22.30 30.90 7.02
N PRO A 11 22.30 30.42 5.76
CA PRO A 11 21.91 31.22 4.62
C PRO A 11 20.40 31.50 4.62
N LYS A 12 20.04 32.73 4.22
CA LYS A 12 18.65 33.19 4.10
C LYS A 12 17.95 32.51 2.94
N ALA A 13 16.84 31.83 3.21
CA ALA A 13 15.95 31.31 2.20
C ALA A 13 15.15 32.44 1.53
N ASN A 14 15.21 32.53 0.22
CA ASN A 14 14.34 33.39 -0.58
C ASN A 14 12.93 32.80 -0.62
N ALA A 15 11.92 33.59 -0.29
CA ALA A 15 10.52 33.24 -0.39
C ALA A 15 10.07 33.23 -1.85
N PRO A 16 9.20 32.28 -2.28
CA PRO A 16 8.60 32.31 -3.60
C PRO A 16 7.46 33.32 -3.69
N PRO A 17 7.14 33.83 -4.91
CA PRO A 17 6.10 34.83 -5.10
C PRO A 17 4.70 34.28 -4.86
N ARG A 18 3.85 35.07 -4.25
CA ARG A 18 2.40 34.87 -4.11
C ARG A 18 1.71 35.21 -5.42
N GLY A 19 0.82 34.38 -5.86
CA GLY A 19 -0.21 34.70 -6.86
C GLY A 19 -0.65 33.50 -7.68
N ALA A 20 -1.87 33.12 -7.47
CA ALA A 20 -2.98 32.88 -8.37
C ALA A 20 -3.84 31.64 -8.05
N ASP A 21 -5.03 31.98 -7.62
CA ASP A 21 -6.35 31.46 -7.99
C ASP A 21 -6.77 30.02 -7.69
N ALA A 22 -7.75 29.98 -6.79
CA ALA A 22 -8.62 28.87 -6.49
C ALA A 22 -9.56 28.58 -7.67
N ALA A 23 -9.47 27.40 -8.27
CA ALA A 23 -10.55 26.80 -9.04
C ALA A 23 -10.41 25.27 -9.06
N GLY A 24 -11.45 24.58 -8.57
CA GLY A 24 -11.83 23.25 -9.02
C GLY A 24 -11.07 22.07 -8.39
N VAL A 25 -11.51 21.63 -7.21
CA VAL A 25 -11.13 20.36 -6.62
C VAL A 25 -11.86 19.22 -7.34
N LEU A 26 -11.29 18.75 -8.45
CA LEU A 26 -11.45 17.37 -8.90
C LEU A 26 -10.08 16.71 -8.75
N GLY A 27 -10.03 15.61 -7.99
CA GLY A 27 -8.80 14.94 -7.56
C GLY A 27 -7.82 14.66 -8.69
N VAL A 28 -6.91 15.58 -8.92
CA VAL A 28 -5.79 15.38 -9.84
C VAL A 28 -4.73 14.59 -9.11
N ARG A 29 -4.56 13.31 -9.44
CA ARG A 29 -3.37 12.57 -9.05
C ARG A 29 -2.17 13.24 -9.70
N PHE A 30 -1.21 13.67 -8.88
CA PHE A 30 0.05 14.21 -9.35
C PHE A 30 0.78 13.17 -10.20
N ALA A 31 1.08 13.53 -11.45
CA ALA A 31 2.00 12.77 -12.28
C ALA A 31 3.38 12.78 -11.61
N ARG A 32 3.93 11.60 -11.31
CA ARG A 32 5.29 11.46 -10.79
C ARG A 32 6.27 11.43 -11.95
N PHE A 33 7.33 12.20 -11.83
CA PHE A 33 8.45 12.12 -12.74
C PHE A 33 9.28 10.88 -12.42
N VAL A 34 9.61 10.09 -13.44
CA VAL A 34 10.65 9.07 -13.37
C VAL A 34 12.01 9.74 -13.52
N HIS A 35 13.07 9.17 -13.00
CA HIS A 35 14.44 9.72 -12.93
C HIS A 35 15.03 10.21 -14.28
N ASP A 36 14.44 9.79 -15.41
CA ASP A 36 14.86 10.17 -16.77
C ASP A 36 13.95 11.22 -17.44
N GLY A 37 13.01 11.82 -16.70
CA GLY A 37 12.08 12.81 -17.22
C GLY A 37 10.99 12.27 -18.15
N ARG A 38 10.89 10.95 -18.34
CA ARG A 38 9.84 10.32 -19.14
C ARG A 38 8.71 9.85 -18.25
N MET A 39 7.52 10.35 -18.51
CA MET A 39 6.28 9.92 -17.84
C MET A 39 5.79 8.64 -18.52
N LYS A 40 5.85 7.50 -17.82
CA LYS A 40 5.20 6.25 -18.27
C LYS A 40 3.70 6.38 -18.00
N LEU A 41 2.91 6.35 -19.06
CA LEU A 41 1.46 6.48 -19.04
C LEU A 41 0.83 5.11 -19.29
N HIS A 42 -0.29 4.87 -18.67
CA HIS A 42 -1.00 3.63 -18.53
C HIS A 42 -2.32 3.62 -19.33
N HIS A 43 -2.65 2.51 -19.96
CA HIS A 43 -3.85 2.38 -20.76
C HIS A 43 -4.99 1.77 -19.93
N ILE A 44 -6.02 2.55 -19.69
CA ILE A 44 -7.28 2.06 -19.12
C ILE A 44 -8.27 1.84 -20.27
N PRO A 45 -8.88 0.64 -20.41
CA PRO A 45 -9.88 0.40 -21.43
C PRO A 45 -10.95 1.47 -21.42
N GLY A 46 -11.24 2.05 -22.59
CA GLY A 46 -12.21 3.15 -22.75
C GLY A 46 -11.70 4.55 -22.43
N ARG A 47 -10.43 4.73 -22.01
CA ARG A 47 -9.81 6.05 -21.84
C ARG A 47 -8.87 6.39 -22.99
N THR A 48 -8.94 7.64 -23.45
CA THR A 48 -8.04 8.19 -24.48
C THR A 48 -6.69 8.63 -23.92
N LYS A 49 -6.54 8.68 -22.58
CA LYS A 49 -5.33 9.15 -21.89
C LYS A 49 -4.72 8.03 -21.05
N LYS A 50 -3.44 7.67 -21.31
CA LYS A 50 -2.68 6.76 -20.46
C LYS A 50 -2.40 7.43 -19.10
N LEU A 51 -2.59 6.70 -18.00
CA LEU A 51 -2.22 7.12 -16.64
C LEU A 51 -0.95 6.35 -16.19
N PRO A 52 -0.16 6.89 -15.26
CA PRO A 52 0.91 6.12 -14.64
C PRO A 52 0.32 4.90 -13.89
N PRO A 53 1.06 3.77 -13.80
CA PRO A 53 0.62 2.60 -13.06
C PRO A 53 0.16 2.94 -11.64
N LEU A 54 -0.95 2.34 -11.21
CA LEU A 54 -1.44 2.48 -9.84
C LEU A 54 -0.53 1.71 -8.89
N ARG A 55 0.07 2.36 -7.91
CA ARG A 55 0.88 1.71 -6.86
C ARG A 55 0.03 1.49 -5.62
N VAL A 56 -0.16 0.22 -5.24
CA VAL A 56 -0.98 -0.19 -4.09
C VAL A 56 -0.07 -0.80 -3.04
N GLY A 57 0.12 -0.10 -1.92
CA GLY A 57 0.85 -0.62 -0.76
C GLY A 57 -0.05 -1.49 0.11
N VAL A 58 0.43 -2.70 0.44
CA VAL A 58 -0.26 -3.65 1.33
C VAL A 58 0.60 -3.85 2.57
N GLY A 59 0.21 -3.27 3.69
CA GLY A 59 0.91 -3.31 4.96
C GLY A 59 0.14 -4.07 6.04
N GLY A 60 0.82 -4.36 7.15
CA GLY A 60 0.23 -5.00 8.32
C GLY A 60 1.18 -5.98 9.01
N PRO A 61 0.85 -6.47 10.21
CA PRO A 61 1.68 -7.36 11.00
C PRO A 61 1.98 -8.68 10.28
N VAL A 62 3.05 -9.34 10.71
CA VAL A 62 3.36 -10.71 10.30
C VAL A 62 2.18 -11.62 10.63
N GLY A 63 1.81 -12.50 9.70
CA GLY A 63 0.71 -13.43 9.86
C GLY A 63 -0.70 -12.84 9.66
N SER A 64 -0.86 -11.53 9.40
CA SER A 64 -2.20 -10.94 9.18
C SER A 64 -2.88 -11.39 7.87
N GLY A 65 -2.12 -11.94 6.93
CA GLY A 65 -2.62 -12.42 5.63
C GLY A 65 -2.42 -11.43 4.48
N LYS A 66 -1.40 -10.57 4.56
CA LYS A 66 -1.00 -9.66 3.47
C LYS A 66 -0.70 -10.42 2.18
N THR A 67 0.21 -11.39 2.25
CA THR A 67 0.63 -12.23 1.12
C THR A 67 -0.57 -12.96 0.50
N THR A 68 -1.47 -13.50 1.35
CA THR A 68 -2.72 -14.11 0.88
C THR A 68 -3.63 -13.09 0.18
N LEU A 69 -3.72 -11.87 0.71
CA LEU A 69 -4.49 -10.82 0.06
C LEU A 69 -3.91 -10.45 -1.32
N VAL A 70 -2.59 -10.25 -1.40
CA VAL A 70 -1.90 -9.96 -2.68
C VAL A 70 -2.12 -11.10 -3.67
N GLU A 71 -1.97 -12.37 -3.23
CA GLU A 71 -2.25 -13.54 -4.05
C GLU A 71 -3.68 -13.52 -4.63
N MET A 72 -4.67 -13.32 -3.76
CA MET A 72 -6.09 -13.33 -4.18
C MET A 72 -6.43 -12.14 -5.09
N LEU A 73 -5.87 -10.96 -4.83
CA LEU A 73 -6.01 -9.80 -5.71
C LEU A 73 -5.40 -10.07 -7.08
N CYS A 74 -4.18 -10.61 -7.14
CA CYS A 74 -3.55 -10.98 -8.41
C CYS A 74 -4.41 -11.98 -9.19
N LYS A 75 -4.83 -13.07 -8.57
CA LYS A 75 -5.67 -14.11 -9.22
C LYS A 75 -7.00 -13.57 -9.73
N THR A 76 -7.61 -12.64 -9.00
CA THR A 76 -8.92 -12.07 -9.35
C THR A 76 -8.83 -10.98 -10.42
N MET A 77 -7.74 -10.21 -10.42
CA MET A 77 -7.62 -9.01 -11.25
C MET A 77 -6.81 -9.22 -12.54
N ARG A 78 -5.91 -10.22 -12.61
CA ARG A 78 -4.98 -10.42 -13.74
C ARG A 78 -5.63 -10.63 -15.11
N GLU A 79 -6.87 -11.07 -15.17
CA GLU A 79 -7.58 -11.23 -16.44
C GLU A 79 -8.08 -9.88 -17.04
N ARG A 80 -8.09 -8.84 -16.21
CA ARG A 80 -8.59 -7.50 -16.59
C ARG A 80 -7.51 -6.43 -16.56
N TRP A 81 -6.46 -6.64 -15.77
CA TRP A 81 -5.40 -5.66 -15.52
C TRP A 81 -4.03 -6.31 -15.65
N ASP A 82 -3.10 -5.57 -16.21
CA ASP A 82 -1.69 -5.98 -16.27
C ASP A 82 -1.03 -5.68 -14.90
N LEU A 83 -0.58 -6.74 -14.20
CA LEU A 83 -0.16 -6.67 -12.81
C LEU A 83 1.30 -7.02 -12.64
N VAL A 84 1.98 -6.32 -11.73
CA VAL A 84 3.31 -6.69 -11.20
C VAL A 84 3.32 -6.55 -9.68
N VAL A 85 4.22 -7.28 -9.01
CA VAL A 85 4.30 -7.33 -7.54
C VAL A 85 5.72 -7.11 -7.07
N VAL A 86 5.89 -6.28 -6.05
CA VAL A 86 7.09 -6.18 -5.22
C VAL A 86 6.73 -6.67 -3.82
N THR A 87 7.48 -7.65 -3.31
CA THR A 87 7.36 -8.10 -1.92
C THR A 87 8.59 -7.69 -1.13
N ASN A 88 8.40 -7.32 0.13
CA ASN A 88 9.49 -7.02 1.04
C ASN A 88 9.59 -8.09 2.12
N ASP A 89 10.80 -8.56 2.37
CA ASP A 89 11.10 -9.44 3.49
C ASP A 89 12.42 -9.01 4.14
N ILE A 90 12.62 -9.38 5.41
CA ILE A 90 13.79 -8.94 6.16
C ILE A 90 15.07 -9.67 5.70
N TYR A 91 15.02 -10.99 5.55
CA TYR A 91 16.17 -11.84 5.27
C TYR A 91 15.95 -12.85 4.16
N THR A 92 14.75 -12.96 3.62
CA THR A 92 14.37 -14.01 2.66
C THR A 92 13.54 -13.45 1.52
N LYS A 93 13.29 -14.28 0.52
CA LYS A 93 12.31 -14.00 -0.55
C LYS A 93 11.12 -14.95 -0.43
N GLU A 94 10.72 -15.26 0.81
CA GLU A 94 9.68 -16.28 1.05
C GLU A 94 8.34 -15.83 0.50
N ASP A 95 7.94 -14.57 0.67
CA ASP A 95 6.69 -14.04 0.12
C ASP A 95 6.69 -14.07 -1.41
N GLN A 96 7.83 -13.75 -2.07
CA GLN A 96 7.98 -13.93 -3.51
C GLN A 96 7.80 -15.40 -3.90
N ARG A 97 8.44 -16.32 -3.19
CA ARG A 97 8.34 -17.76 -3.42
C ARG A 97 6.90 -18.25 -3.25
N LEU A 98 6.22 -17.84 -2.19
CA LEU A 98 4.83 -18.21 -1.92
C LEU A 98 3.90 -17.77 -3.05
N LEU A 99 3.98 -16.51 -3.48
CA LEU A 99 3.17 -15.97 -4.58
C LEU A 99 3.45 -16.69 -5.90
N THR A 100 4.72 -17.04 -6.17
CA THR A 100 5.13 -17.77 -7.35
C THR A 100 4.56 -19.21 -7.35
N VAL A 101 4.73 -19.94 -6.23
CA VAL A 101 4.23 -21.31 -6.08
C VAL A 101 2.70 -21.34 -6.13
N ALA A 102 2.04 -20.35 -5.56
CA ALA A 102 0.59 -20.21 -5.63
C ALA A 102 0.07 -19.86 -7.03
N GLY A 103 0.94 -19.53 -7.98
CA GLY A 103 0.56 -19.13 -9.34
C GLY A 103 -0.23 -17.81 -9.35
N ALA A 104 0.14 -16.85 -8.47
CA ALA A 104 -0.48 -15.53 -8.41
C ALA A 104 -0.28 -14.77 -9.73
N LEU A 105 0.96 -14.69 -10.19
CA LEU A 105 1.40 -14.18 -11.50
C LEU A 105 2.54 -15.07 -12.05
N ALA A 106 2.97 -14.80 -13.28
CA ALA A 106 4.21 -15.34 -13.81
C ALA A 106 5.42 -14.90 -12.97
N PRO A 107 6.42 -15.77 -12.72
CA PRO A 107 7.52 -15.49 -11.79
C PRO A 107 8.27 -14.20 -12.08
N GLU A 108 8.45 -13.83 -13.34
CA GLU A 108 9.13 -12.61 -13.78
C GLU A 108 8.39 -11.32 -13.42
N ARG A 109 7.11 -11.42 -13.04
CA ARG A 109 6.27 -10.31 -12.60
C ARG A 109 6.27 -10.10 -11.08
N ILE A 110 7.02 -10.92 -10.36
CA ILE A 110 7.11 -10.87 -8.89
C ILE A 110 8.57 -10.69 -8.48
N VAL A 111 8.88 -9.58 -7.83
CA VAL A 111 10.23 -9.29 -7.34
C VAL A 111 10.22 -9.22 -5.82
N GLY A 112 11.10 -10.01 -5.20
CA GLY A 112 11.38 -9.94 -3.77
C GLY A 112 12.53 -8.99 -3.47
N VAL A 113 12.32 -8.08 -2.53
CA VAL A 113 13.31 -7.14 -1.99
C VAL A 113 13.68 -7.56 -0.57
N GLU A 114 14.97 -7.77 -0.34
CA GLU A 114 15.50 -8.02 1.00
C GLU A 114 15.83 -6.66 1.65
N THR A 115 15.08 -6.29 2.69
CA THR A 115 15.17 -4.96 3.28
C THR A 115 16.25 -4.82 4.35
N GLY A 116 16.86 -5.95 4.77
CA GLY A 116 17.82 -5.93 5.88
C GLY A 116 17.17 -5.41 7.17
N GLY A 117 17.66 -5.49 8.28
CA GLY A 117 17.25 -5.11 9.62
C GLY A 117 15.92 -4.40 9.92
N CYS A 118 15.38 -3.52 9.06
CA CYS A 118 14.16 -2.79 9.39
C CYS A 118 13.23 -2.59 8.18
N PRO A 119 12.16 -3.41 8.03
CA PRO A 119 11.22 -3.32 6.92
C PRO A 119 10.44 -1.99 6.85
N HIS A 120 10.26 -1.29 7.99
CA HIS A 120 9.56 -0.01 8.01
C HIS A 120 10.34 1.08 7.27
N THR A 121 11.67 1.07 7.37
CA THR A 121 12.55 2.00 6.68
C THR A 121 12.35 1.89 5.17
N ALA A 122 12.34 0.68 4.63
CA ALA A 122 12.24 0.41 3.20
C ALA A 122 10.92 0.85 2.55
N ILE A 123 9.85 0.99 3.32
CA ILE A 123 8.56 1.44 2.79
C ILE A 123 8.25 2.91 3.11
N ARG A 124 9.02 3.56 3.97
CA ARG A 124 8.72 4.92 4.45
C ARG A 124 9.90 5.88 4.44
N GLU A 125 10.93 5.67 5.30
CA GLU A 125 12.01 6.62 5.49
C GLU A 125 13.00 6.63 4.32
N ASP A 126 13.31 5.45 3.79
CA ASP A 126 14.17 5.26 2.61
C ASP A 126 13.55 4.21 1.67
N ALA A 127 12.65 4.67 0.84
CA ALA A 127 11.96 3.81 -0.11
C ALA A 127 12.79 3.51 -1.38
N SER A 128 14.06 3.92 -1.45
CA SER A 128 14.88 3.87 -2.66
C SER A 128 14.99 2.46 -3.26
N ILE A 129 15.21 1.44 -2.43
CA ILE A 129 15.33 0.05 -2.89
C ILE A 129 14.02 -0.47 -3.51
N ASN A 130 12.88 -0.07 -2.97
CA ASN A 130 11.57 -0.42 -3.51
C ASN A 130 11.24 0.36 -4.77
N LEU A 131 11.58 1.65 -4.82
CA LEU A 131 11.41 2.47 -6.02
C LEU A 131 12.24 1.92 -7.17
N GLU A 132 13.50 1.51 -6.93
CA GLU A 132 14.35 0.86 -7.93
C GLU A 132 13.75 -0.48 -8.41
N ALA A 133 13.21 -1.29 -7.52
CA ALA A 133 12.56 -2.55 -7.89
C ALA A 133 11.30 -2.30 -8.75
N VAL A 134 10.49 -1.31 -8.38
CA VAL A 134 9.31 -0.89 -9.17
C VAL A 134 9.74 -0.38 -10.55
N ASP A 135 10.76 0.46 -10.63
CA ASP A 135 11.23 1.02 -11.91
C ASP A 135 11.74 -0.08 -12.84
N ARG A 136 12.53 -1.05 -12.33
CA ARG A 136 12.98 -2.22 -13.11
C ARG A 136 11.80 -3.06 -13.63
N LEU A 137 10.78 -3.31 -12.79
CA LEU A 137 9.59 -4.02 -13.24
C LEU A 137 8.84 -3.25 -14.34
N LEU A 138 8.71 -1.93 -14.19
CA LEU A 138 8.04 -1.09 -15.18
C LEU A 138 8.84 -0.91 -16.48
N GLU A 139 10.17 -1.08 -16.44
CA GLU A 139 11.01 -1.18 -17.65
C GLU A 139 10.75 -2.49 -18.40
N GLN A 140 10.61 -3.59 -17.65
CA GLN A 140 10.33 -4.90 -18.23
C GLN A 140 8.86 -5.04 -18.68
N PHE A 141 7.93 -4.44 -17.93
CA PHE A 141 6.47 -4.49 -18.17
C PHE A 141 5.91 -3.06 -18.29
N PRO A 142 6.16 -2.36 -19.40
CA PRO A 142 5.79 -0.94 -19.55
C PRO A 142 4.28 -0.69 -19.63
N ASP A 143 3.50 -1.73 -19.88
CA ASP A 143 2.04 -1.67 -19.94
C ASP A 143 1.37 -2.07 -18.62
N ALA A 144 2.13 -2.31 -17.55
CA ALA A 144 1.58 -2.66 -16.25
C ALA A 144 0.58 -1.60 -15.75
N ASP A 145 -0.58 -2.08 -15.33
CA ASP A 145 -1.71 -1.30 -14.85
C ASP A 145 -1.61 -1.03 -13.36
N ILE A 146 -1.18 -2.03 -12.59
CA ILE A 146 -1.10 -1.97 -11.15
C ILE A 146 0.22 -2.58 -10.67
N VAL A 147 0.84 -1.91 -9.72
CA VAL A 147 1.97 -2.42 -8.95
C VAL A 147 1.50 -2.66 -7.51
N PHE A 148 1.42 -3.91 -7.08
CA PHE A 148 1.26 -4.22 -5.67
C PHE A 148 2.61 -4.21 -4.97
N ILE A 149 2.68 -3.58 -3.79
CA ILE A 149 3.89 -3.50 -2.96
C ILE A 149 3.54 -4.00 -1.58
N GLU A 150 4.00 -5.21 -1.26
CA GLU A 150 3.77 -5.82 0.05
C GLU A 150 4.89 -5.44 1.02
N SER A 151 4.54 -5.07 2.25
CA SER A 151 5.52 -4.80 3.32
C SER A 151 6.00 -6.08 4.00
N GLY A 152 7.21 -6.06 4.54
CA GLY A 152 7.85 -7.21 5.19
C GLY A 152 7.33 -7.58 6.59
N GLY A 153 6.16 -7.07 6.97
CA GLY A 153 5.59 -7.27 8.31
C GLY A 153 5.80 -6.05 9.20
N ASP A 154 4.73 -5.32 9.43
CA ASP A 154 4.76 -4.01 10.09
C ASP A 154 4.05 -4.04 11.44
N ASN A 155 4.39 -3.07 12.28
CA ASN A 155 3.57 -2.72 13.42
C ASN A 155 2.49 -1.68 13.04
N LEU A 156 1.61 -1.34 13.98
CA LEU A 156 0.51 -0.39 13.75
C LEU A 156 0.96 1.04 13.40
N ALA A 157 2.25 1.36 13.58
CA ALA A 157 2.82 2.67 13.27
C ALA A 157 3.28 2.80 11.81
N ALA A 158 3.45 1.69 11.10
CA ALA A 158 3.96 1.71 9.73
C ALA A 158 2.94 2.28 8.74
N THR A 159 3.46 3.09 7.82
CA THR A 159 2.71 3.63 6.66
C THR A 159 3.66 3.69 5.48
N PHE A 160 3.13 3.53 4.28
CA PHE A 160 3.92 3.71 3.07
C PHE A 160 4.26 5.18 2.83
N SER A 161 5.44 5.43 2.26
CA SER A 161 5.78 6.74 1.70
C SER A 161 4.80 7.08 0.56
N PRO A 162 4.33 8.34 0.48
CA PRO A 162 3.53 8.80 -0.67
C PRO A 162 4.26 8.69 -2.01
N GLU A 163 5.59 8.58 -2.00
CA GLU A 163 6.39 8.36 -3.20
C GLU A 163 6.32 6.92 -3.68
N LEU A 164 6.08 5.98 -2.77
CA LEU A 164 6.07 4.56 -3.06
C LEU A 164 4.68 4.04 -3.42
N SER A 165 3.61 4.55 -2.76
CA SER A 165 2.25 4.08 -3.01
C SER A 165 1.24 5.21 -3.15
N ASP A 166 0.27 5.01 -4.07
CA ASP A 166 -0.86 5.91 -4.32
C ASP A 166 -2.07 5.56 -3.45
N LEU A 167 -2.25 4.26 -3.17
CA LEU A 167 -3.25 3.70 -2.28
C LEU A 167 -2.57 2.80 -1.25
N THR A 168 -3.06 2.84 -0.02
CA THR A 168 -2.58 2.01 1.07
C THR A 168 -3.69 1.13 1.62
N ILE A 169 -3.43 -0.17 1.72
CA ILE A 169 -4.28 -1.15 2.37
C ILE A 169 -3.53 -1.64 3.61
N TYR A 170 -4.18 -1.57 4.78
CA TYR A 170 -3.59 -2.08 6.00
C TYR A 170 -4.40 -3.27 6.51
N VAL A 171 -3.73 -4.41 6.71
CA VAL A 171 -4.35 -5.69 7.05
C VAL A 171 -3.98 -6.08 8.47
N ILE A 172 -4.99 -6.35 9.30
CA ILE A 172 -4.84 -7.08 10.57
C ILE A 172 -5.66 -8.36 10.52
N ASP A 173 -5.51 -9.23 11.51
CA ASP A 173 -6.40 -10.37 11.70
C ASP A 173 -7.02 -10.39 13.10
N VAL A 174 -8.08 -11.17 13.26
CA VAL A 174 -8.81 -11.26 14.53
C VAL A 174 -7.99 -11.97 15.62
N ALA A 175 -7.04 -12.83 15.25
CA ALA A 175 -6.21 -13.54 16.22
C ALA A 175 -5.19 -12.65 16.93
N ALA A 176 -4.89 -11.49 16.36
CA ALA A 176 -4.07 -10.46 17.01
C ALA A 176 -4.77 -9.82 18.23
N GLY A 177 -6.09 -10.08 18.37
CA GLY A 177 -6.92 -9.65 19.49
C GLY A 177 -7.91 -8.53 19.14
N GLU A 178 -9.11 -8.62 19.72
CA GLU A 178 -10.22 -7.68 19.45
C GLU A 178 -9.89 -6.21 19.76
N LYS A 179 -8.88 -5.96 20.62
CA LYS A 179 -8.50 -4.61 21.05
C LYS A 179 -7.59 -3.88 20.05
N ILE A 180 -7.15 -4.56 18.99
CA ILE A 180 -6.23 -3.96 18.02
C ILE A 180 -6.82 -2.70 17.35
N PRO A 181 -8.06 -2.69 16.85
CA PRO A 181 -8.63 -1.48 16.24
C PRO A 181 -8.60 -0.27 17.18
N ARG A 182 -8.97 -0.44 18.47
CA ARG A 182 -9.00 0.67 19.45
C ARG A 182 -7.64 1.21 19.85
N LYS A 183 -6.57 0.42 19.66
CA LYS A 183 -5.20 0.90 19.88
C LYS A 183 -4.82 1.99 18.88
N GLY A 184 -5.45 1.99 17.71
CA GLY A 184 -5.19 2.94 16.66
C GLY A 184 -3.77 2.77 16.07
N GLY A 185 -3.19 3.90 15.70
CA GLY A 185 -1.93 3.95 14.99
C GLY A 185 -2.13 4.31 13.52
N PRO A 186 -1.10 4.86 12.85
CA PRO A 186 -1.20 5.32 11.47
C PRO A 186 -1.66 4.25 10.47
N GLY A 187 -1.24 3.00 10.62
CA GLY A 187 -1.70 1.89 9.79
C GLY A 187 -3.23 1.75 9.81
N ILE A 188 -3.84 1.84 11.01
CA ILE A 188 -5.29 1.74 11.15
C ILE A 188 -5.97 3.04 10.73
N THR A 189 -5.49 4.19 11.18
CA THR A 189 -6.23 5.46 11.06
C THR A 189 -5.99 6.21 9.75
N LYS A 190 -4.88 5.95 9.06
CA LYS A 190 -4.46 6.70 7.86
C LYS A 190 -4.48 5.89 6.56
N SER A 191 -4.48 4.55 6.62
CA SER A 191 -4.61 3.74 5.40
C SER A 191 -5.89 4.09 4.65
N ASP A 192 -5.86 4.01 3.33
CA ASP A 192 -7.03 4.28 2.49
C ASP A 192 -8.10 3.19 2.69
N LEU A 193 -7.68 1.93 2.79
CA LEU A 193 -8.53 0.80 3.17
C LEU A 193 -7.93 0.06 4.37
N PHE A 194 -8.79 -0.29 5.32
CA PHE A 194 -8.42 -1.14 6.45
C PHE A 194 -9.11 -2.51 6.32
N VAL A 195 -8.35 -3.58 6.46
CA VAL A 195 -8.85 -4.96 6.33
C VAL A 195 -8.69 -5.68 7.66
N ILE A 196 -9.79 -6.25 8.17
CA ILE A 196 -9.81 -7.16 9.31
C ILE A 196 -10.04 -8.57 8.77
N ASN A 197 -8.97 -9.36 8.72
CA ASN A 197 -8.97 -10.68 8.10
C ASN A 197 -9.20 -11.80 9.10
N LYS A 198 -9.44 -13.01 8.58
CA LYS A 198 -9.64 -14.26 9.33
C LYS A 198 -10.83 -14.19 10.30
N VAL A 199 -11.92 -13.54 9.88
CA VAL A 199 -13.12 -13.36 10.73
C VAL A 199 -13.73 -14.69 11.22
N ASP A 200 -13.49 -15.77 10.49
CA ASP A 200 -13.86 -17.13 10.87
C ASP A 200 -13.17 -17.63 12.14
N LEU A 201 -12.02 -17.08 12.48
CA LEU A 201 -11.28 -17.44 13.70
C LEU A 201 -11.80 -16.72 14.94
N ALA A 202 -12.66 -15.70 14.82
CA ALA A 202 -13.11 -14.89 15.94
C ALA A 202 -13.68 -15.73 17.12
N PRO A 203 -14.54 -16.75 16.91
CA PRO A 203 -15.05 -17.59 18.01
C PRO A 203 -13.95 -18.40 18.71
N TYR A 204 -12.89 -18.78 17.99
CA TYR A 204 -11.81 -19.63 18.51
C TYR A 204 -10.79 -18.85 19.34
N VAL A 205 -10.65 -17.54 19.06
CA VAL A 205 -9.70 -16.67 19.76
C VAL A 205 -10.37 -15.74 20.77
N GLY A 206 -11.70 -15.90 20.97
CA GLY A 206 -12.46 -15.08 21.90
C GLY A 206 -12.56 -13.61 21.50
N ALA A 207 -12.53 -13.32 20.21
CA ALA A 207 -12.69 -11.95 19.69
C ALA A 207 -14.14 -11.69 19.29
N SER A 208 -14.70 -10.52 19.68
CA SER A 208 -15.99 -10.05 19.19
C SER A 208 -15.82 -9.20 17.95
N LEU A 209 -16.42 -9.61 16.85
CA LEU A 209 -16.43 -8.85 15.60
C LEU A 209 -17.18 -7.53 15.76
N GLU A 210 -18.26 -7.51 16.55
CA GLU A 210 -19.04 -6.30 16.84
C GLU A 210 -18.20 -5.25 17.58
N VAL A 211 -17.37 -5.69 18.53
CA VAL A 211 -16.45 -4.81 19.26
C VAL A 211 -15.38 -4.27 18.31
N MET A 212 -14.79 -5.12 17.46
CA MET A 212 -13.79 -4.71 16.49
C MET A 212 -14.37 -3.72 15.49
N GLU A 213 -15.60 -3.94 15.02
CA GLU A 213 -16.32 -3.04 14.14
C GLU A 213 -16.59 -1.68 14.77
N ALA A 214 -17.12 -1.66 15.99
CA ALA A 214 -17.41 -0.42 16.72
C ALA A 214 -16.13 0.40 16.99
N ASP A 215 -15.05 -0.28 17.40
CA ASP A 215 -13.75 0.36 17.61
C ASP A 215 -13.17 0.90 16.31
N THR A 216 -13.30 0.16 15.20
CA THR A 216 -12.84 0.59 13.88
C THR A 216 -13.59 1.84 13.42
N LYS A 217 -14.91 1.86 13.54
CA LYS A 217 -15.75 3.03 13.20
C LYS A 217 -15.35 4.27 14.01
N ARG A 218 -15.04 4.08 15.29
CA ARG A 218 -14.57 5.17 16.17
C ARG A 218 -13.20 5.71 15.74
N MET A 219 -12.28 4.83 15.35
CA MET A 219 -10.92 5.20 14.93
C MET A 219 -10.84 5.71 13.50
N ARG A 220 -11.86 5.42 12.68
CA ARG A 220 -11.99 5.82 11.27
C ARG A 220 -13.34 6.51 11.03
N PRO A 221 -13.55 7.72 11.59
CA PRO A 221 -14.84 8.41 11.52
C PRO A 221 -15.23 8.80 10.10
N ASP A 222 -14.29 8.91 9.18
CA ASP A 222 -14.52 9.24 7.76
C ASP A 222 -14.61 7.95 6.91
N ALA A 223 -15.57 7.08 7.25
CA ALA A 223 -15.73 5.78 6.60
C ALA A 223 -16.04 5.88 5.09
N ALA A 224 -16.61 6.99 4.63
CA ALA A 224 -16.86 7.23 3.20
C ALA A 224 -15.56 7.38 2.41
N LYS A 225 -14.54 7.99 3.00
CA LYS A 225 -13.24 8.18 2.38
C LYS A 225 -12.26 7.06 2.70
N ARG A 226 -12.31 6.53 3.92
CA ARG A 226 -11.40 5.51 4.44
C ARG A 226 -12.20 4.36 5.05
N PRO A 227 -12.81 3.52 4.22
CA PRO A 227 -13.61 2.39 4.66
C PRO A 227 -12.75 1.29 5.31
N PHE A 228 -13.43 0.32 5.90
CA PHE A 228 -12.84 -0.94 6.30
C PHE A 228 -13.69 -2.10 5.76
N VAL A 229 -13.08 -3.27 5.64
CA VAL A 229 -13.71 -4.52 5.19
C VAL A 229 -13.31 -5.64 6.13
N MET A 230 -14.28 -6.43 6.53
CA MET A 230 -14.05 -7.70 7.24
C MET A 230 -13.96 -8.83 6.23
N THR A 231 -12.88 -9.62 6.31
CA THR A 231 -12.58 -10.64 5.31
C THR A 231 -12.32 -12.01 5.91
N ASN A 232 -12.67 -13.04 5.15
CA ASN A 232 -12.09 -14.36 5.24
C ASN A 232 -11.48 -14.68 3.86
N LEU A 233 -10.20 -14.41 3.69
CA LEU A 233 -9.53 -14.59 2.39
C LEU A 233 -9.49 -16.06 1.96
N ARG A 234 -9.57 -17.01 2.89
CA ARG A 234 -9.62 -18.44 2.56
C ARG A 234 -10.90 -18.81 1.80
N THR A 235 -12.03 -18.16 2.13
CA THR A 235 -13.32 -18.36 1.46
C THR A 235 -13.63 -17.25 0.46
N GLN A 236 -12.72 -16.29 0.27
CA GLN A 236 -12.88 -15.08 -0.55
C GLN A 236 -13.99 -14.11 -0.06
N GLN A 237 -14.50 -14.31 1.16
CA GLN A 237 -15.42 -13.34 1.76
C GLN A 237 -14.77 -11.98 1.91
N GLY A 238 -15.43 -10.91 1.43
CA GLY A 238 -14.93 -9.54 1.47
C GLY A 238 -13.91 -9.18 0.39
N LEU A 239 -13.42 -10.14 -0.41
CA LEU A 239 -12.43 -9.89 -1.46
C LEU A 239 -12.97 -8.97 -2.56
N ALA A 240 -14.23 -9.17 -2.96
CA ALA A 240 -14.86 -8.37 -4.00
C ALA A 240 -14.97 -6.88 -3.61
N GLU A 241 -15.17 -6.58 -2.32
CA GLU A 241 -15.18 -5.22 -1.79
C GLU A 241 -13.80 -4.57 -1.87
N VAL A 242 -12.74 -5.32 -1.57
CA VAL A 242 -11.36 -4.85 -1.70
C VAL A 242 -11.02 -4.56 -3.16
N VAL A 243 -11.35 -5.47 -4.09
CA VAL A 243 -11.14 -5.29 -5.53
C VAL A 243 -11.88 -4.02 -6.01
N ARG A 244 -13.17 -3.90 -5.69
CA ARG A 244 -13.98 -2.73 -6.07
C ARG A 244 -13.38 -1.43 -5.53
N PHE A 245 -12.88 -1.43 -4.30
CA PHE A 245 -12.21 -0.28 -3.71
C PHE A 245 -10.97 0.13 -4.50
N ILE A 246 -10.11 -0.83 -4.87
CA ILE A 246 -8.90 -0.58 -5.68
C ILE A 246 -9.30 0.00 -7.03
N GLU A 247 -10.27 -0.60 -7.72
CA GLU A 247 -10.71 -0.16 -9.04
C GLU A 247 -11.30 1.26 -9.00
N GLN A 248 -12.19 1.54 -8.06
CA GLN A 248 -12.84 2.85 -7.95
C GLN A 248 -11.84 3.95 -7.53
N ARG A 249 -11.01 3.68 -6.51
CA ARG A 249 -10.03 4.67 -6.01
C ARG A 249 -8.85 4.82 -6.96
N GLY A 250 -8.49 3.74 -7.63
CA GLY A 250 -7.46 3.70 -8.66
C GLY A 250 -7.87 4.40 -9.96
N LEU A 251 -9.15 4.80 -10.09
CA LEU A 251 -9.70 5.30 -11.35
C LEU A 251 -9.50 4.32 -12.52
N LEU A 252 -9.53 3.01 -12.21
CA LEU A 252 -9.35 1.95 -13.20
C LEU A 252 -10.64 1.67 -13.98
N THR A 253 -11.78 2.06 -13.43
CA THR A 253 -13.10 1.99 -14.12
C THR A 253 -13.57 3.38 -14.48
N ALA A 254 -14.17 3.49 -15.65
CA ALA A 254 -14.80 4.71 -16.15
C ALA A 254 -16.09 5.03 -15.36
#